data_fa4b19dc11ca63d803c9e0f9940f8472
#
_entry.id   fa4b19dc11ca63d803c9e0f9940f8472
#
_cell.length_a   1.000
_cell.length_b   1.000
_cell.length_c   1.000
_cell.angle_alpha   90.00
_cell.angle_beta   90.00
_cell.angle_gamma   90.00
#
_symmetry.space_group_name_H-M   'P 1'
#
loop_
_entity.id
_entity.type
_entity.pdbx_description
1 polymer ?
#
loop_
_entity_poly.entity_id
_entity_poly.type
_entity_poly.pdbx_seq_one_letter_code
_entity_poly.pdbx_strand_id
1 'polypeptide(L)'
;MSEKMEFQTEVRELLNLMIHSLYSNKEIFLRELVSNAADALDKLRFLSIADPSLLPGDAELRIDISANDETKILTVEDNGIGMNKDDLIQNLGTIARSGTKNFLQSITGDAKRDVNLIGQFGVGFYSAFMVASKVEVHSKKAGEEQGFQWTSEGTGEFSIDELPKEKNGTKITIYLKDEDDCKNFSQDWQIRSIVRKYSEFVTHPIYIRSLDKDKKETIERLNEKPALWRQSAKSIEEKQYKEFYELVSHEGGEPLAWSHTHVEGAQEFWSLLYIPSKAPFGMRYASEQSRGLKLYVKRVFIMDDCKELLPNWLRFARGVIDTEDLPLNVSREILQSNKIVVNLKKHATKKILDTLQGVANDRKEDYAKFWVEMGAVLKEGFYMNWEFLDELKNLLRFKSTKTSEKEFTGLEEYIARMPESQKEIYYIVGESLSAVQGSPHLEACKSKGYEVLFLTDTVDEFMMQSLHEFKDKKFHDVALGDLEFEKTKEEEEAEKESKKNYEKLCESLQKILGEDVSEVRVSSRLKDSPCMLVRAAGAMGAHMEKLMSLQGMEMPKTKRILEINPEHEICKNLLAKSEAGEDLGSYPAVLYGQALLAEGSVLPDPAAFVSAMNRVLLSK
;
A
#
# COMPACT_ATOMS: atom_id res chain seq x y z
N MET A 1 -0.96 14.31 -55.43
CA MET A 1 0.31 14.16 -54.67
C MET A 1 0.10 14.84 -53.34
N SER A 2 0.24 14.14 -52.23
CA SER A 2 0.21 14.77 -50.90
C SER A 2 1.54 15.46 -50.64
N GLU A 3 1.47 16.77 -50.43
CA GLU A 3 2.64 17.57 -50.05
C GLU A 3 2.96 17.29 -48.57
N LYS A 4 4.14 16.81 -48.28
CA LYS A 4 4.62 16.63 -46.89
C LYS A 4 5.19 17.97 -46.42
N MET A 5 4.56 18.57 -45.39
CA MET A 5 5.06 19.76 -44.69
C MET A 5 5.66 19.37 -43.36
N GLU A 6 6.72 20.06 -42.94
CA GLU A 6 7.31 19.90 -41.62
C GLU A 6 6.65 20.90 -40.63
N PHE A 7 6.47 20.43 -39.37
CA PHE A 7 6.00 21.31 -38.30
C PHE A 7 7.04 22.41 -38.00
N GLN A 8 6.61 23.65 -37.88
CA GLN A 8 7.44 24.76 -37.43
C GLN A 8 7.31 24.90 -35.90
N THR A 9 8.40 25.25 -35.22
CA THR A 9 8.45 25.34 -33.76
C THR A 9 8.78 26.77 -33.33
N GLU A 10 7.94 27.34 -32.48
CA GLU A 10 8.24 28.58 -31.75
C GLU A 10 9.05 28.22 -30.51
N VAL A 11 10.38 28.42 -30.55
CA VAL A 11 11.35 28.05 -29.50
C VAL A 11 10.99 28.69 -28.15
N ARG A 12 10.52 29.94 -28.19
CA ARG A 12 10.19 30.71 -26.97
C ARG A 12 8.98 30.12 -26.26
N GLU A 13 7.92 29.73 -26.97
CA GLU A 13 6.73 29.11 -26.42
C GLU A 13 7.05 27.70 -25.91
N LEU A 14 7.90 26.96 -26.63
CA LEU A 14 8.32 25.65 -26.20
C LEU A 14 9.11 25.71 -24.88
N LEU A 15 10.05 26.63 -24.74
CA LEU A 15 10.79 26.89 -23.50
C LEU A 15 9.83 27.24 -22.36
N ASN A 16 8.88 28.13 -22.62
CA ASN A 16 7.89 28.53 -21.62
C ASN A 16 7.03 27.36 -21.12
N LEU A 17 6.57 26.48 -22.02
CA LEU A 17 5.87 25.26 -21.67
C LEU A 17 6.77 24.32 -20.83
N MET A 18 8.05 24.18 -21.17
CA MET A 18 8.98 23.34 -20.44
C MET A 18 9.30 23.88 -19.04
N ILE A 19 9.42 25.20 -18.90
CA ILE A 19 9.72 25.86 -17.62
C ILE A 19 8.50 25.82 -16.68
N HIS A 20 7.27 26.02 -17.21
CA HIS A 20 6.10 26.25 -16.37
C HIS A 20 5.10 25.08 -16.31
N SER A 21 5.16 24.11 -17.24
CA SER A 21 4.17 23.04 -17.34
C SER A 21 4.71 21.63 -17.10
N LEU A 22 6.01 21.40 -17.21
CA LEU A 22 6.59 20.07 -17.05
C LEU A 22 6.80 19.65 -15.59
N TYR A 23 6.99 20.59 -14.70
CA TYR A 23 7.31 20.30 -13.30
C TYR A 23 6.37 21.07 -12.39
N SER A 24 5.70 20.33 -11.50
CA SER A 24 4.80 20.90 -10.49
C SER A 24 5.52 21.49 -9.27
N ASN A 25 6.77 21.06 -9.00
CA ASN A 25 7.57 21.51 -7.86
C ASN A 25 8.87 22.14 -8.32
N LYS A 26 9.10 23.39 -7.91
CA LYS A 26 10.31 24.14 -8.25
C LYS A 26 11.59 23.50 -7.69
N GLU A 27 11.57 22.79 -6.56
CA GLU A 27 12.75 22.11 -5.97
C GLU A 27 13.47 21.16 -6.95
N ILE A 28 12.75 20.66 -7.95
CA ILE A 28 13.25 19.71 -8.95
C ILE A 28 14.44 20.26 -9.75
N PHE A 29 14.57 21.60 -9.90
CA PHE A 29 15.68 22.18 -10.63
C PHE A 29 17.04 21.73 -10.06
N LEU A 30 17.19 21.70 -8.74
CA LEU A 30 18.45 21.31 -8.11
C LEU A 30 18.72 19.82 -8.29
N ARG A 31 17.69 18.96 -8.20
CA ARG A 31 17.80 17.54 -8.54
C ARG A 31 18.34 17.31 -9.95
N GLU A 32 17.80 18.03 -10.93
CA GLU A 32 18.21 17.91 -12.33
C GLU A 32 19.67 18.39 -12.54
N LEU A 33 20.06 19.49 -11.91
CA LEU A 33 21.44 19.99 -12.01
C LEU A 33 22.44 19.05 -11.35
N VAL A 34 22.12 18.51 -10.16
CA VAL A 34 22.96 17.51 -9.48
C VAL A 34 23.04 16.21 -10.30
N SER A 35 21.95 15.78 -10.92
CA SER A 35 21.95 14.61 -11.81
C SER A 35 22.83 14.81 -13.05
N ASN A 36 22.78 16.00 -13.65
CA ASN A 36 23.63 16.35 -14.81
C ASN A 36 25.10 16.41 -14.41
N ALA A 37 25.40 16.96 -13.23
CA ALA A 37 26.77 16.99 -12.68
C ALA A 37 27.28 15.57 -12.43
N ALA A 38 26.47 14.68 -11.82
CA ALA A 38 26.83 13.28 -11.61
C ALA A 38 27.11 12.56 -12.95
N ASP A 39 26.29 12.78 -13.98
CA ASP A 39 26.52 12.26 -15.33
C ASP A 39 27.85 12.74 -15.93
N ALA A 40 28.22 14.01 -15.71
CA ALA A 40 29.48 14.56 -16.18
C ALA A 40 30.70 13.91 -15.49
N LEU A 41 30.57 13.62 -14.19
CA LEU A 41 31.59 12.92 -13.40
C LEU A 41 31.74 11.46 -13.86
N ASP A 42 30.63 10.75 -14.08
CA ASP A 42 30.65 9.36 -14.56
C ASP A 42 31.23 9.26 -15.98
N LYS A 43 30.93 10.22 -16.86
CA LYS A 43 31.54 10.29 -18.20
C LYS A 43 33.06 10.48 -18.13
N LEU A 44 33.54 11.40 -17.27
CA LEU A 44 34.97 11.62 -17.06
C LEU A 44 35.63 10.35 -16.53
N ARG A 45 35.07 9.72 -15.51
CA ARG A 45 35.56 8.46 -14.94
C ARG A 45 35.65 7.36 -16.01
N PHE A 46 34.62 7.21 -16.83
CA PHE A 46 34.62 6.22 -17.91
C PHE A 46 35.70 6.48 -18.96
N LEU A 47 35.82 7.72 -19.45
CA LEU A 47 36.82 8.09 -20.44
C LEU A 47 38.24 8.01 -19.91
N SER A 48 38.44 8.26 -18.62
CA SER A 48 39.77 8.15 -17.97
C SER A 48 40.28 6.71 -17.88
N ILE A 49 39.44 5.69 -18.07
CA ILE A 49 39.87 4.29 -18.18
C ILE A 49 40.70 4.09 -19.45
N ALA A 50 40.30 4.73 -20.55
CA ALA A 50 41.02 4.67 -21.82
C ALA A 50 42.16 5.69 -21.90
N ASP A 51 41.98 6.86 -21.29
CA ASP A 51 42.97 7.96 -21.24
C ASP A 51 43.15 8.49 -19.81
N PRO A 52 44.08 7.92 -19.02
CA PRO A 52 44.33 8.33 -17.64
C PRO A 52 44.80 9.80 -17.50
N SER A 53 45.22 10.46 -18.57
CA SER A 53 45.64 11.87 -18.51
C SER A 53 44.47 12.83 -18.26
N LEU A 54 43.23 12.41 -18.53
CA LEU A 54 42.03 13.19 -18.33
C LEU A 54 41.67 13.38 -16.85
N LEU A 55 42.06 12.42 -15.99
CA LEU A 55 41.80 12.47 -14.55
C LEU A 55 43.11 12.23 -13.78
N PRO A 56 43.74 13.23 -13.20
CA PRO A 56 44.94 13.08 -12.36
C PRO A 56 44.65 12.13 -11.18
N GLY A 57 45.56 11.22 -10.87
CA GLY A 57 45.41 9.99 -10.08
C GLY A 57 44.71 10.08 -8.71
N ASP A 58 44.69 11.23 -8.03
CA ASP A 58 44.07 11.38 -6.70
C ASP A 58 42.95 12.43 -6.66
N ALA A 59 42.42 12.83 -7.82
CA ALA A 59 41.35 13.83 -7.87
C ALA A 59 40.00 13.24 -7.46
N GLU A 60 39.44 13.66 -6.33
CA GLU A 60 38.09 13.33 -5.93
C GLU A 60 37.08 13.92 -6.92
N LEU A 61 36.34 13.07 -7.59
CA LEU A 61 35.19 13.48 -8.41
C LEU A 61 34.03 13.89 -7.50
N ARG A 62 33.60 15.17 -7.58
CA ARG A 62 32.64 15.72 -6.63
C ARG A 62 31.78 16.84 -7.22
N ILE A 63 30.74 17.18 -6.51
CA ILE A 63 29.82 18.27 -6.77
C ILE A 63 29.91 19.26 -5.61
N ASP A 64 30.18 20.51 -5.89
CA ASP A 64 30.21 21.59 -4.91
C ASP A 64 29.00 22.53 -5.14
N ILE A 65 28.22 22.79 -4.08
CA ILE A 65 27.08 23.71 -4.10
C ILE A 65 27.40 24.87 -3.15
N SER A 66 27.12 26.10 -3.57
CA SER A 66 27.18 27.25 -2.68
C SER A 66 26.02 28.21 -2.95
N ALA A 67 25.50 28.81 -1.88
CA ALA A 67 24.42 29.76 -1.95
C ALA A 67 24.83 31.05 -1.23
N ASN A 68 24.42 32.21 -1.77
CA ASN A 68 24.64 33.51 -1.16
C ASN A 68 23.30 34.24 -1.07
N ASP A 69 22.83 34.45 0.14
CA ASP A 69 21.53 35.07 0.39
C ASP A 69 21.53 36.58 0.16
N GLU A 70 22.68 37.24 0.29
CA GLU A 70 22.81 38.70 0.04
C GLU A 70 22.70 39.01 -1.45
N THR A 71 23.34 38.19 -2.28
CA THR A 71 23.37 38.39 -3.75
C THR A 71 22.30 37.63 -4.49
N LYS A 72 21.55 36.72 -3.78
CA LYS A 72 20.56 35.82 -4.37
C LYS A 72 21.15 34.94 -5.49
N ILE A 73 22.36 34.45 -5.26
CA ILE A 73 23.09 33.62 -6.21
C ILE A 73 23.24 32.23 -5.61
N LEU A 74 22.88 31.22 -6.40
CA LEU A 74 23.15 29.79 -6.14
C LEU A 74 24.13 29.30 -7.21
N THR A 75 25.15 28.51 -6.79
CA THR A 75 26.07 27.86 -7.72
C THR A 75 26.07 26.37 -7.54
N VAL A 76 26.16 25.64 -8.64
CA VAL A 76 26.41 24.19 -8.68
C VAL A 76 27.63 23.97 -9.56
N GLU A 77 28.67 23.35 -9.02
CA GLU A 77 29.94 23.12 -9.72
C GLU A 77 30.32 21.64 -9.64
N ASP A 78 30.70 21.05 -10.78
CA ASP A 78 31.29 19.72 -10.89
C ASP A 78 32.70 19.83 -11.47
N ASN A 79 33.54 18.84 -11.16
CA ASN A 79 34.87 18.68 -11.77
C ASN A 79 34.85 17.51 -12.79
N GLY A 80 33.73 17.32 -13.49
CA GLY A 80 33.53 16.30 -14.49
C GLY A 80 34.16 16.59 -15.85
N ILE A 81 33.61 15.95 -16.90
CA ILE A 81 34.15 16.03 -18.27
C ILE A 81 34.15 17.46 -18.84
N GLY A 82 33.25 18.34 -18.39
CA GLY A 82 33.05 19.66 -18.95
C GLY A 82 32.55 19.68 -20.39
N MET A 83 32.51 20.91 -20.96
CA MET A 83 32.03 21.17 -22.33
C MET A 83 32.92 22.18 -23.04
N ASN A 84 33.18 21.98 -24.32
CA ASN A 84 33.73 22.97 -25.20
C ASN A 84 32.62 23.81 -25.87
N LYS A 85 32.97 24.73 -26.79
CA LYS A 85 32.00 25.60 -27.45
C LYS A 85 30.92 24.84 -28.21
N ASP A 86 31.31 23.82 -28.96
CA ASP A 86 30.37 23.01 -29.75
C ASP A 86 29.44 22.20 -28.84
N ASP A 87 29.99 21.65 -27.76
CA ASP A 87 29.18 20.92 -26.73
C ASP A 87 28.16 21.87 -26.07
N LEU A 88 28.53 23.12 -25.74
CA LEU A 88 27.62 24.12 -25.17
C LEU A 88 26.48 24.46 -26.13
N ILE A 89 26.80 24.70 -27.42
CA ILE A 89 25.79 24.97 -28.46
C ILE A 89 24.85 23.77 -28.61
N GLN A 90 25.41 22.56 -28.64
CA GLN A 90 24.63 21.35 -28.89
C GLN A 90 23.79 20.94 -27.69
N ASN A 91 24.32 21.01 -26.46
CA ASN A 91 23.66 20.48 -25.27
C ASN A 91 22.82 21.53 -24.52
N LEU A 92 23.17 22.82 -24.59
CA LEU A 92 22.45 23.90 -23.91
C LEU A 92 21.74 24.85 -24.88
N GLY A 93 22.20 24.94 -26.15
CA GLY A 93 21.57 25.74 -27.19
C GLY A 93 20.50 24.99 -28.01
N THR A 94 20.38 23.67 -27.86
CA THR A 94 19.39 22.88 -28.59
C THR A 94 18.47 22.16 -27.61
N ILE A 95 17.18 22.50 -27.62
CA ILE A 95 16.15 21.94 -26.74
C ILE A 95 15.94 20.44 -27.05
N ALA A 96 15.74 19.63 -26.01
CA ALA A 96 15.52 18.19 -26.09
C ALA A 96 16.68 17.39 -26.73
N ARG A 97 17.88 17.93 -26.73
CA ARG A 97 19.10 17.23 -27.13
C ARG A 97 19.91 16.84 -25.89
N SER A 98 20.18 15.56 -25.74
CA SER A 98 20.93 15.01 -24.60
C SER A 98 22.31 14.53 -25.03
N GLY A 99 23.35 15.18 -24.49
CA GLY A 99 24.72 14.71 -24.64
C GLY A 99 24.95 13.34 -23.96
N THR A 100 24.19 13.03 -22.93
CA THR A 100 24.17 11.74 -22.26
C THR A 100 23.64 10.63 -23.16
N LYS A 101 22.53 10.90 -23.87
CA LYS A 101 21.96 9.95 -24.84
C LYS A 101 22.91 9.66 -26.00
N ASN A 102 23.56 10.71 -26.53
CA ASN A 102 24.54 10.55 -27.61
C ASN A 102 25.75 9.73 -27.15
N PHE A 103 26.24 9.98 -25.93
CA PHE A 103 27.32 9.22 -25.33
C PHE A 103 26.96 7.74 -25.15
N LEU A 104 25.77 7.44 -24.62
CA LEU A 104 25.28 6.05 -24.48
C LEU A 104 25.13 5.32 -25.83
N GLN A 105 24.86 6.02 -26.91
CA GLN A 105 24.80 5.45 -28.26
C GLN A 105 26.19 5.16 -28.85
N SER A 106 27.22 5.90 -28.42
CA SER A 106 28.60 5.69 -28.87
C SER A 106 29.30 4.51 -28.17
N ILE A 107 28.76 4.07 -27.02
CA ILE A 107 29.30 2.93 -26.26
C ILE A 107 28.64 1.64 -26.73
N THR A 108 29.45 0.60 -27.00
CA THR A 108 29.00 -0.72 -27.46
C THR A 108 29.37 -1.80 -26.45
N GLY A 109 28.60 -2.90 -26.43
CA GLY A 109 28.87 -4.06 -25.58
C GLY A 109 28.54 -3.88 -24.09
N ASP A 110 29.22 -4.64 -23.23
CA ASP A 110 28.98 -4.68 -21.78
C ASP A 110 29.34 -3.35 -21.09
N ALA A 111 30.23 -2.54 -21.68
CA ALA A 111 30.59 -1.22 -21.18
C ALA A 111 29.39 -0.27 -21.02
N LYS A 112 28.28 -0.50 -21.73
CA LYS A 112 27.05 0.27 -21.59
C LYS A 112 26.35 0.07 -20.25
N ARG A 113 26.54 -1.10 -19.62
CA ARG A 113 25.99 -1.44 -18.29
C ARG A 113 26.78 -0.79 -17.16
N ASP A 114 28.06 -0.49 -17.39
CA ASP A 114 28.95 0.08 -16.37
C ASP A 114 28.79 1.58 -16.18
N VAL A 115 28.00 2.25 -17.04
CA VAL A 115 27.82 3.69 -17.02
C VAL A 115 26.38 4.07 -16.59
N ASN A 116 26.24 4.53 -15.37
CA ASN A 116 24.97 4.87 -14.71
C ASN A 116 24.48 6.28 -15.07
N LEU A 117 24.27 6.61 -16.34
CA LEU A 117 23.84 7.93 -16.77
C LEU A 117 22.31 8.10 -16.67
N ILE A 118 21.88 9.28 -16.18
CA ILE A 118 20.49 9.59 -15.79
C ILE A 118 19.83 10.56 -16.78
N GLY A 119 20.56 11.61 -17.24
CA GLY A 119 20.05 12.73 -18.02
C GLY A 119 19.84 12.43 -19.50
N GLN A 120 18.83 11.60 -19.86
CA GLN A 120 18.60 11.15 -21.24
C GLN A 120 17.73 12.08 -22.10
N PHE A 121 16.98 13.02 -21.51
CA PHE A 121 15.96 13.82 -22.21
C PHE A 121 16.45 15.15 -22.76
N GLY A 122 17.55 15.70 -22.24
CA GLY A 122 18.08 17.00 -22.66
C GLY A 122 17.21 18.21 -22.29
N VAL A 123 16.37 18.07 -21.27
CA VAL A 123 15.46 19.14 -20.81
C VAL A 123 15.67 19.52 -19.35
N GLY A 124 16.31 18.67 -18.55
CA GLY A 124 16.49 18.89 -17.12
C GLY A 124 17.23 20.19 -16.77
N PHE A 125 18.21 20.60 -17.61
CA PHE A 125 18.92 21.85 -17.42
C PHE A 125 18.00 23.07 -17.42
N TYR A 126 16.99 23.10 -18.30
CA TYR A 126 16.09 24.27 -18.42
C TYR A 126 15.18 24.44 -17.20
N SER A 127 15.07 23.44 -16.32
CA SER A 127 14.36 23.58 -15.05
C SER A 127 14.98 24.67 -14.16
N ALA A 128 16.25 25.01 -14.35
CA ALA A 128 16.91 26.15 -13.67
C ALA A 128 16.15 27.47 -13.87
N PHE A 129 15.53 27.70 -15.04
CA PHE A 129 14.75 28.88 -15.32
C PHE A 129 13.40 28.98 -14.61
N MET A 130 12.98 27.91 -13.94
CA MET A 130 11.81 27.97 -13.02
C MET A 130 12.10 28.96 -11.87
N VAL A 131 13.36 29.01 -11.43
CA VAL A 131 13.81 29.82 -10.27
C VAL A 131 14.78 30.94 -10.64
N ALA A 132 15.38 30.89 -11.83
CA ALA A 132 16.41 31.83 -12.29
C ALA A 132 15.82 32.92 -13.20
N SER A 133 16.24 34.16 -12.96
CA SER A 133 16.11 35.26 -13.91
C SER A 133 17.23 35.23 -14.98
N LYS A 134 18.40 34.66 -14.63
CA LYS A 134 19.57 34.54 -15.50
C LYS A 134 20.38 33.30 -15.07
N VAL A 135 20.93 32.57 -16.03
CA VAL A 135 21.86 31.45 -15.80
C VAL A 135 23.14 31.68 -16.56
N GLU A 136 24.28 31.52 -15.88
CA GLU A 136 25.63 31.51 -16.48
C GLU A 136 26.26 30.14 -16.29
N VAL A 137 26.88 29.61 -17.34
CA VAL A 137 27.55 28.31 -17.32
C VAL A 137 28.99 28.49 -17.75
N HIS A 138 29.92 28.30 -16.81
CA HIS A 138 31.35 28.31 -17.09
C HIS A 138 31.83 26.87 -17.23
N SER A 139 32.31 26.49 -18.40
CA SER A 139 32.73 25.10 -18.65
C SER A 139 34.07 25.04 -19.40
N LYS A 140 34.86 24.01 -19.07
CA LYS A 140 36.07 23.62 -19.77
C LYS A 140 36.09 22.11 -19.93
N LYS A 141 36.25 21.63 -21.15
CA LYS A 141 36.33 20.20 -21.44
C LYS A 141 37.67 19.63 -21.03
N ALA A 142 37.66 18.44 -20.44
CA ALA A 142 38.86 17.72 -20.04
C ALA A 142 39.72 17.43 -21.29
N GLY A 143 41.03 17.63 -21.17
CA GLY A 143 41.99 17.52 -22.29
C GLY A 143 42.08 18.74 -23.22
N GLU A 144 41.24 19.75 -23.03
CA GLU A 144 41.29 21.01 -23.80
C GLU A 144 41.83 22.20 -22.96
N GLU A 145 42.45 23.20 -23.60
CA GLU A 145 43.03 24.35 -22.88
C GLU A 145 42.00 25.44 -22.66
N GLN A 146 41.06 25.63 -23.61
CA GLN A 146 40.14 26.77 -23.63
C GLN A 146 38.86 26.47 -22.86
N GLY A 147 38.46 27.42 -21.98
CA GLY A 147 37.16 27.43 -21.32
C GLY A 147 36.19 28.42 -21.99
N PHE A 148 34.90 28.24 -21.74
CA PHE A 148 33.84 29.04 -22.33
C PHE A 148 32.78 29.39 -21.26
N GLN A 149 32.16 30.56 -21.46
CA GLN A 149 30.99 31.01 -20.70
C GLN A 149 29.79 31.07 -21.62
N TRP A 150 28.73 30.34 -21.24
CA TRP A 150 27.40 30.43 -21.84
C TRP A 150 26.48 31.21 -20.90
N THR A 151 25.67 32.14 -21.46
CA THR A 151 24.74 32.96 -20.66
C THR A 151 23.40 33.07 -21.35
N SER A 152 22.30 32.92 -20.57
CA SER A 152 20.94 33.11 -21.05
C SER A 152 20.00 33.59 -19.92
N GLU A 153 18.95 34.30 -20.32
CA GLU A 153 17.81 34.70 -19.47
C GLU A 153 16.56 33.81 -19.68
N GLY A 154 16.70 32.72 -20.45
CA GLY A 154 15.59 31.80 -20.71
C GLY A 154 14.55 32.34 -21.70
N THR A 155 14.88 33.40 -22.44
CA THR A 155 13.98 34.09 -23.40
C THR A 155 14.10 33.56 -24.84
N GLY A 156 14.89 32.50 -25.05
CA GLY A 156 15.14 31.90 -26.37
C GLY A 156 16.46 32.29 -26.99
N GLU A 157 17.23 33.17 -26.35
CA GLU A 157 18.55 33.62 -26.80
C GLU A 157 19.61 33.24 -25.78
N PHE A 158 20.86 33.06 -26.25
CA PHE A 158 22.04 32.85 -25.43
C PHE A 158 23.28 33.44 -26.07
N SER A 159 24.29 33.76 -25.28
CA SER A 159 25.62 34.15 -25.73
C SER A 159 26.67 33.15 -25.30
N ILE A 160 27.78 33.04 -26.04
CA ILE A 160 28.95 32.24 -25.68
C ILE A 160 30.20 33.10 -25.87
N ASP A 161 30.96 33.25 -24.80
CA ASP A 161 32.22 34.00 -24.77
C ASP A 161 33.36 33.06 -24.35
N GLU A 162 34.59 33.35 -24.78
CA GLU A 162 35.78 32.67 -24.31
C GLU A 162 36.12 33.10 -22.89
N LEU A 163 36.36 32.17 -22.00
CA LEU A 163 36.72 32.44 -20.61
C LEU A 163 37.89 31.55 -20.19
N PRO A 164 39.00 32.14 -19.65
CA PRO A 164 40.05 31.32 -19.06
C PRO A 164 39.51 30.53 -17.87
N LYS A 165 39.65 29.22 -17.91
CA LYS A 165 39.30 28.33 -16.80
C LYS A 165 40.44 27.32 -16.59
N GLU A 166 41.01 27.28 -15.39
CA GLU A 166 42.17 26.43 -15.10
C GLU A 166 41.82 24.95 -15.08
N LYS A 167 40.70 24.58 -14.43
CA LYS A 167 40.29 23.19 -14.22
C LYS A 167 39.14 22.83 -15.16
N ASN A 168 39.11 21.53 -15.58
CA ASN A 168 37.96 20.97 -16.27
C ASN A 168 36.72 20.89 -15.37
N GLY A 169 35.56 20.68 -15.98
CA GLY A 169 34.26 20.62 -15.31
C GLY A 169 33.35 21.80 -15.65
N THR A 170 32.21 21.86 -15.00
CA THR A 170 31.17 22.83 -15.27
C THR A 170 30.73 23.53 -13.99
N LYS A 171 30.64 24.85 -14.01
CA LYS A 171 30.07 25.68 -12.95
C LYS A 171 28.85 26.41 -13.47
N ILE A 172 27.70 26.16 -12.86
CA ILE A 172 26.41 26.78 -13.17
C ILE A 172 26.11 27.81 -12.10
N THR A 173 25.97 29.08 -12.50
CA THR A 173 25.60 30.20 -11.64
C THR A 173 24.17 30.59 -11.93
N ILE A 174 23.31 30.58 -10.93
CA ILE A 174 21.88 30.84 -10.99
C ILE A 174 21.59 32.13 -10.25
N TYR A 175 21.11 33.15 -10.97
CA TYR A 175 20.61 34.39 -10.40
C TYR A 175 19.12 34.19 -10.12
N LEU A 176 18.76 34.09 -8.85
CA LEU A 176 17.40 33.79 -8.44
C LEU A 176 16.43 34.92 -8.77
N LYS A 177 15.19 34.55 -9.11
CA LYS A 177 14.09 35.51 -9.30
C LYS A 177 13.72 36.15 -7.97
N ASP A 178 13.24 37.40 -8.02
CA ASP A 178 12.72 38.11 -6.84
C ASP A 178 11.25 37.76 -6.56
N GLU A 179 10.90 36.48 -6.68
CA GLU A 179 9.60 35.92 -6.35
C GLU A 179 9.67 35.27 -4.95
N ASP A 180 8.60 35.37 -4.14
CA ASP A 180 8.61 34.90 -2.75
C ASP A 180 8.89 33.42 -2.63
N ASP A 181 8.44 32.61 -3.56
CA ASP A 181 8.67 31.17 -3.61
C ASP A 181 10.05 30.77 -4.15
N CYS A 182 10.83 31.73 -4.66
CA CYS A 182 12.21 31.51 -5.11
C CYS A 182 13.27 31.99 -4.12
N LYS A 183 12.93 32.91 -3.22
CA LYS A 183 13.89 33.55 -2.27
C LYS A 183 14.55 32.54 -1.33
N ASN A 184 13.86 31.48 -0.96
CA ASN A 184 14.40 30.47 -0.03
C ASN A 184 15.51 29.60 -0.65
N PHE A 185 15.64 29.55 -1.98
CA PHE A 185 16.69 28.74 -2.63
C PHE A 185 18.10 29.36 -2.50
N SER A 186 18.24 30.58 -1.94
CA SER A 186 19.53 31.13 -1.50
C SER A 186 19.93 30.74 -0.07
N GLN A 187 19.05 30.00 0.66
CA GLN A 187 19.28 29.63 2.03
C GLN A 187 19.90 28.23 2.14
N ASP A 188 20.98 28.10 2.93
CA ASP A 188 21.69 26.84 3.14
C ASP A 188 20.78 25.71 3.60
N TRP A 189 19.86 25.98 4.54
CA TRP A 189 18.97 24.97 5.08
C TRP A 189 18.04 24.38 4.01
N GLN A 190 17.58 25.21 3.06
CA GLN A 190 16.73 24.76 1.96
C GLN A 190 17.52 23.88 1.00
N ILE A 191 18.74 24.26 0.65
CA ILE A 191 19.63 23.47 -0.21
C ILE A 191 19.91 22.11 0.44
N ARG A 192 20.24 22.07 1.73
CA ARG A 192 20.44 20.83 2.49
C ARG A 192 19.21 19.93 2.45
N SER A 193 18.03 20.52 2.66
CA SER A 193 16.75 19.79 2.61
C SER A 193 16.52 19.15 1.24
N ILE A 194 16.72 19.91 0.17
CA ILE A 194 16.52 19.45 -1.21
C ILE A 194 17.51 18.34 -1.56
N VAL A 195 18.82 18.53 -1.27
CA VAL A 195 19.83 17.52 -1.58
C VAL A 195 19.56 16.22 -0.80
N ARG A 196 19.24 16.31 0.49
CA ARG A 196 18.87 15.15 1.30
C ARG A 196 17.63 14.43 0.77
N LYS A 197 16.64 15.16 0.30
CA LYS A 197 15.40 14.59 -0.24
C LYS A 197 15.60 13.88 -1.57
N TYR A 198 16.30 14.53 -2.51
CA TYR A 198 16.34 14.08 -3.91
C TYR A 198 17.66 13.40 -4.33
N SER A 199 18.76 13.68 -3.64
CA SER A 199 20.11 13.34 -4.09
C SER A 199 20.99 12.69 -3.02
N GLU A 200 20.43 12.31 -1.85
CA GLU A 200 21.18 11.72 -0.73
C GLU A 200 22.00 10.49 -1.12
N PHE A 201 21.51 9.71 -2.10
CA PHE A 201 22.11 8.44 -2.52
C PHE A 201 22.86 8.51 -3.85
N VAL A 202 23.06 9.69 -4.39
CA VAL A 202 23.92 9.89 -5.57
C VAL A 202 25.33 9.40 -5.27
N THR A 203 25.96 8.76 -6.26
CA THR A 203 27.25 8.05 -6.08
C THR A 203 28.40 8.97 -5.71
N HIS A 204 28.41 10.18 -6.30
CA HIS A 204 29.47 11.15 -6.10
C HIS A 204 29.21 12.02 -4.86
N PRO A 205 30.25 12.41 -4.09
CA PRO A 205 30.10 13.29 -2.95
C PRO A 205 29.58 14.66 -3.38
N ILE A 206 28.59 15.17 -2.62
CA ILE A 206 27.99 16.48 -2.79
C ILE A 206 28.35 17.31 -1.56
N TYR A 207 29.08 18.40 -1.78
CA TYR A 207 29.47 19.32 -0.73
C TYR A 207 28.68 20.63 -0.81
N ILE A 208 28.33 21.18 0.35
CA ILE A 208 27.86 22.55 0.46
C ILE A 208 28.97 23.41 1.03
N ARG A 209 29.22 24.56 0.38
CA ARG A 209 30.11 25.60 0.87
C ARG A 209 29.27 26.71 1.44
N SER A 210 29.43 26.98 2.71
CA SER A 210 28.72 28.02 3.44
C SER A 210 29.66 28.86 4.28
N LEU A 211 29.21 30.03 4.70
CA LEU A 211 29.94 30.87 5.64
C LEU A 211 29.37 30.63 7.05
N ASP A 212 30.26 30.36 8.01
CA ASP A 212 29.86 30.27 9.41
C ASP A 212 29.53 31.66 9.99
N LYS A 213 29.17 31.71 11.28
CA LYS A 213 28.85 32.94 11.99
C LYS A 213 30.02 33.93 12.02
N ASP A 214 31.24 33.42 11.90
CA ASP A 214 32.50 34.20 11.90
C ASP A 214 32.97 34.53 10.47
N LYS A 215 32.12 34.30 9.46
CA LYS A 215 32.39 34.52 8.01
C LYS A 215 33.56 33.65 7.49
N LYS A 216 33.84 32.53 8.13
CA LYS A 216 34.79 31.53 7.62
C LYS A 216 34.07 30.54 6.72
N GLU A 217 34.70 30.17 5.61
CA GLU A 217 34.18 29.14 4.72
C GLU A 217 34.20 27.78 5.40
N THR A 218 33.05 27.13 5.39
CA THR A 218 32.86 25.77 5.85
C THR A 218 32.44 24.90 4.68
N ILE A 219 32.96 23.68 4.64
CA ILE A 219 32.63 22.68 3.62
C ILE A 219 32.06 21.45 4.35
N GLU A 220 30.85 21.08 4.00
CA GLU A 220 30.16 19.93 4.58
C GLU A 220 29.66 19.01 3.48
N ARG A 221 29.86 17.70 3.64
CA ARG A 221 29.29 16.69 2.76
C ARG A 221 27.84 16.44 3.12
N LEU A 222 26.92 16.49 2.12
CA LEU A 222 25.48 16.35 2.33
C LEU A 222 24.97 14.93 2.16
N ASN A 223 25.58 14.13 1.29
CA ASN A 223 25.17 12.78 0.94
C ASN A 223 26.14 11.73 1.51
N GLU A 224 26.19 11.62 2.84
CA GLU A 224 27.11 10.69 3.51
C GLU A 224 26.58 9.26 3.54
N LYS A 225 25.27 9.06 3.50
CA LYS A 225 24.65 7.75 3.67
C LYS A 225 24.74 6.92 2.39
N PRO A 226 25.23 5.69 2.48
CA PRO A 226 25.23 4.80 1.35
C PRO A 226 23.80 4.32 1.04
N ALA A 227 23.52 4.05 -0.24
CA ALA A 227 22.27 3.40 -0.65
C ALA A 227 22.25 1.95 -0.10
N LEU A 228 21.65 1.75 1.08
CA LEU A 228 21.67 0.48 1.80
C LEU A 228 21.15 -0.68 0.94
N TRP A 229 20.11 -0.43 0.14
CA TRP A 229 19.50 -1.43 -0.74
C TRP A 229 20.39 -1.90 -1.90
N ARG A 230 21.49 -1.16 -2.19
CA ARG A 230 22.48 -1.51 -3.21
C ARG A 230 23.65 -2.31 -2.65
N GLN A 231 23.76 -2.45 -1.35
CA GLN A 231 24.81 -3.23 -0.71
C GLN A 231 24.43 -4.71 -0.67
N SER A 232 25.43 -5.58 -0.49
CA SER A 232 25.16 -6.99 -0.25
C SER A 232 24.47 -7.17 1.11
N ALA A 233 23.34 -7.89 1.13
CA ALA A 233 22.63 -8.18 2.37
C ALA A 233 23.50 -8.86 3.43
N LYS A 234 24.57 -9.56 3.02
CA LYS A 234 25.51 -10.23 3.93
C LYS A 234 26.45 -9.26 4.66
N SER A 235 26.63 -8.05 4.14
CA SER A 235 27.53 -7.03 4.72
C SER A 235 26.81 -6.01 5.60
N ILE A 236 25.48 -6.12 5.73
CA ILE A 236 24.66 -5.15 6.46
C ILE A 236 24.27 -5.74 7.81
N GLU A 237 24.48 -4.99 8.87
CA GLU A 237 24.06 -5.35 10.22
C GLU A 237 22.55 -5.04 10.44
N GLU A 238 21.91 -5.78 11.32
CA GLU A 238 20.50 -5.58 11.68
C GLU A 238 20.20 -4.14 12.12
N LYS A 239 21.12 -3.52 12.85
CA LYS A 239 21.03 -2.14 13.30
C LYS A 239 20.87 -1.16 12.13
N GLN A 240 21.62 -1.36 11.04
CA GLN A 240 21.56 -0.50 9.85
C GLN A 240 20.20 -0.63 9.14
N TYR A 241 19.61 -1.83 9.10
CA TYR A 241 18.26 -2.03 8.58
C TYR A 241 17.22 -1.28 9.42
N LYS A 242 17.33 -1.28 10.74
CA LYS A 242 16.41 -0.58 11.64
C LYS A 242 16.54 0.95 11.52
N GLU A 243 17.76 1.47 11.48
CA GLU A 243 18.01 2.91 11.26
C GLU A 243 17.50 3.37 9.90
N PHE A 244 17.65 2.54 8.87
CA PHE A 244 17.13 2.85 7.54
C PHE A 244 15.59 2.80 7.51
N TYR A 245 14.97 1.89 8.26
CA TYR A 245 13.51 1.85 8.41
C TYR A 245 12.96 3.17 8.98
N GLU A 246 13.57 3.72 10.02
CA GLU A 246 13.17 5.01 10.59
C GLU A 246 13.27 6.14 9.55
N LEU A 247 14.31 6.11 8.72
CA LEU A 247 14.50 7.09 7.64
C LEU A 247 13.41 7.02 6.58
N VAL A 248 13.00 5.82 6.16
CA VAL A 248 12.04 5.66 5.04
C VAL A 248 10.59 5.68 5.49
N SER A 249 10.29 5.22 6.71
CA SER A 249 8.94 5.20 7.24
C SER A 249 8.50 6.56 7.79
N HIS A 250 9.44 7.37 8.30
CA HIS A 250 9.17 8.56 9.10
C HIS A 250 8.28 8.27 10.32
N GLU A 251 8.26 7.04 10.78
CA GLU A 251 7.48 6.55 11.90
C GLU A 251 8.44 5.98 12.95
N GLY A 252 8.18 6.24 14.22
CA GLY A 252 8.99 5.67 15.29
C GLY A 252 8.69 4.19 15.47
N GLY A 253 9.68 3.44 15.95
CA GLY A 253 9.56 2.02 16.26
C GLY A 253 10.39 1.12 15.35
N GLU A 254 10.41 -0.17 15.67
CA GLU A 254 11.16 -1.15 14.89
C GLU A 254 10.29 -1.84 13.83
N PRO A 255 10.86 -2.24 12.69
CA PRO A 255 10.15 -3.08 11.73
C PRO A 255 9.95 -4.49 12.33
N LEU A 256 8.84 -5.13 11.99
CA LEU A 256 8.59 -6.53 12.30
C LEU A 256 9.54 -7.45 11.51
N ALA A 257 9.69 -7.16 10.22
CA ALA A 257 10.52 -7.91 9.30
C ALA A 257 10.86 -7.05 8.08
N TRP A 258 11.83 -7.52 7.29
CA TRP A 258 12.19 -6.89 6.02
C TRP A 258 12.61 -7.93 4.99
N SER A 259 12.53 -7.53 3.73
CA SER A 259 13.05 -8.27 2.57
C SER A 259 14.00 -7.39 1.80
N HIS A 260 15.25 -7.84 1.63
CA HIS A 260 16.27 -7.16 0.84
C HIS A 260 16.63 -8.04 -0.37
N THR A 261 16.35 -7.55 -1.58
CA THR A 261 16.55 -8.34 -2.81
C THR A 261 17.20 -7.52 -3.91
N HIS A 262 18.05 -8.18 -4.69
CA HIS A 262 18.56 -7.73 -5.97
C HIS A 262 18.09 -8.72 -7.05
N VAL A 263 17.47 -8.19 -8.09
CA VAL A 263 17.00 -8.98 -9.24
C VAL A 263 17.82 -8.56 -10.46
N GLU A 264 18.52 -9.54 -11.02
CA GLU A 264 19.30 -9.40 -12.25
C GLU A 264 18.56 -10.07 -13.41
N GLY A 265 18.63 -9.52 -14.61
CA GLY A 265 18.03 -10.12 -15.79
C GLY A 265 17.62 -9.11 -16.86
N ALA A 266 16.48 -9.36 -17.51
CA ALA A 266 15.90 -8.46 -18.50
C ALA A 266 15.44 -7.12 -17.89
N GLN A 267 15.21 -7.11 -16.58
CA GLN A 267 14.91 -5.95 -15.75
C GLN A 267 15.78 -6.04 -14.51
N GLU A 268 16.58 -5.01 -14.27
CA GLU A 268 17.44 -4.94 -13.09
C GLU A 268 16.91 -3.96 -12.08
N PHE A 269 16.73 -4.44 -10.83
CA PHE A 269 16.26 -3.59 -9.74
C PHE A 269 16.65 -4.15 -8.37
N TRP A 270 16.69 -3.26 -7.38
CA TRP A 270 16.87 -3.55 -5.97
C TRP A 270 15.62 -3.19 -5.20
N SER A 271 15.31 -3.98 -4.21
CA SER A 271 14.22 -3.64 -3.28
C SER A 271 14.62 -3.91 -1.84
N LEU A 272 14.28 -2.98 -0.96
CA LEU A 272 14.35 -3.14 0.49
C LEU A 272 12.98 -2.77 1.05
N LEU A 273 12.21 -3.81 1.40
CA LEU A 273 10.82 -3.71 1.80
C LEU A 273 10.69 -4.05 3.28
N TYR A 274 9.92 -3.27 4.01
CA TYR A 274 9.69 -3.43 5.45
C TYR A 274 8.23 -3.68 5.76
N ILE A 275 8.01 -4.54 6.74
CA ILE A 275 6.73 -4.75 7.40
C ILE A 275 6.82 -4.09 8.76
N PRO A 276 5.99 -3.09 9.08
CA PRO A 276 6.01 -2.43 10.38
C PRO A 276 5.49 -3.37 11.48
N SER A 277 5.94 -3.15 12.73
CA SER A 277 5.42 -3.91 13.88
C SER A 277 4.08 -3.37 14.40
N LYS A 278 3.72 -2.13 14.06
CA LYS A 278 2.47 -1.46 14.42
C LYS A 278 1.85 -0.82 13.19
N ALA A 279 0.53 -0.70 13.20
CA ALA A 279 -0.19 -0.02 12.13
C ALA A 279 0.28 1.44 12.00
N PRO A 280 0.67 1.89 10.79
CA PRO A 280 0.97 3.28 10.52
C PRO A 280 -0.15 4.21 10.94
N PHE A 281 0.19 5.37 11.52
CA PHE A 281 -0.81 6.30 12.11
C PHE A 281 -1.92 6.69 11.11
N GLY A 282 -1.57 6.95 9.85
CA GLY A 282 -2.53 7.32 8.80
C GLY A 282 -3.42 6.19 8.30
N MET A 283 -3.11 4.92 8.61
CA MET A 283 -3.85 3.76 8.08
C MET A 283 -5.23 3.58 8.74
N ARG A 284 -5.38 4.00 9.99
CA ARG A 284 -6.65 3.89 10.76
C ARG A 284 -7.67 4.97 10.41
N TYR A 285 -7.20 6.08 9.90
CA TYR A 285 -8.03 7.17 9.45
C TYR A 285 -7.94 7.18 7.94
N ALA A 286 -9.02 6.93 7.23
CA ALA A 286 -9.11 6.85 5.78
C ALA A 286 -8.73 8.17 5.06
N SER A 287 -7.64 8.83 5.49
CA SER A 287 -7.06 9.97 4.81
C SER A 287 -6.25 9.46 3.62
N GLU A 288 -6.39 10.11 2.48
CA GLU A 288 -5.72 9.83 1.21
C GLU A 288 -4.18 9.85 1.27
N GLN A 289 -3.58 10.05 2.43
CA GLN A 289 -2.14 10.14 2.67
C GLN A 289 -1.53 8.83 3.19
N SER A 290 -1.88 7.68 2.59
CA SER A 290 -1.12 6.47 2.86
C SER A 290 0.23 6.56 2.15
N ARG A 291 1.33 6.64 2.91
CA ARG A 291 2.69 6.62 2.36
C ARG A 291 2.97 5.22 1.84
N GLY A 292 3.38 5.13 0.56
CA GLY A 292 3.74 3.90 -0.12
C GLY A 292 5.23 3.60 -0.11
N LEU A 293 5.71 2.96 -1.18
CA LEU A 293 7.13 2.74 -1.40
C LEU A 293 7.78 3.96 -2.08
N LYS A 294 9.01 4.26 -1.68
CA LYS A 294 9.84 5.23 -2.36
C LYS A 294 10.41 4.63 -3.65
N LEU A 295 10.28 5.34 -4.75
CA LEU A 295 10.85 4.94 -6.02
C LEU A 295 12.12 5.72 -6.31
N TYR A 296 13.16 4.97 -6.63
CA TYR A 296 14.42 5.48 -7.18
C TYR A 296 14.65 4.93 -8.58
N VAL A 297 15.29 5.71 -9.42
CA VAL A 297 15.85 5.27 -10.69
C VAL A 297 17.32 5.65 -10.71
N LYS A 298 18.18 4.62 -10.76
CA LYS A 298 19.64 4.81 -10.70
C LYS A 298 20.08 5.65 -9.48
N ARG A 299 19.52 5.32 -8.29
CA ARG A 299 19.75 6.02 -7.00
C ARG A 299 19.24 7.46 -6.92
N VAL A 300 18.61 7.98 -7.97
CA VAL A 300 17.97 9.30 -7.93
C VAL A 300 16.52 9.13 -7.50
N PHE A 301 16.11 9.88 -6.51
CA PHE A 301 14.74 9.90 -6.00
C PHE A 301 13.76 10.39 -7.06
N ILE A 302 12.72 9.63 -7.31
CA ILE A 302 11.65 9.96 -8.25
C ILE A 302 10.40 10.42 -7.51
N MET A 303 9.90 9.59 -6.59
CA MET A 303 8.70 9.92 -5.80
C MET A 303 8.64 9.14 -4.49
N ASP A 304 7.92 9.69 -3.53
CA ASP A 304 7.83 9.20 -2.16
C ASP A 304 6.67 8.21 -1.96
N ASP A 305 5.58 8.39 -2.62
CA ASP A 305 4.37 7.57 -2.46
C ASP A 305 3.96 6.99 -3.81
N CYS A 306 4.68 5.97 -4.24
CA CYS A 306 4.39 5.32 -5.50
C CYS A 306 3.27 4.28 -5.33
N LYS A 307 2.03 4.72 -5.49
CA LYS A 307 0.81 3.87 -5.39
C LYS A 307 0.80 2.73 -6.41
N GLU A 308 1.50 2.90 -7.51
CA GLU A 308 1.62 1.92 -8.58
C GLU A 308 2.46 0.71 -8.19
N LEU A 309 3.33 0.83 -7.18
CA LEU A 309 4.24 -0.25 -6.75
C LEU A 309 3.65 -1.23 -5.74
N LEU A 310 2.51 -0.89 -5.12
CA LEU A 310 1.82 -1.77 -4.17
C LEU A 310 0.30 -1.75 -4.39
N PRO A 311 -0.39 -2.88 -4.15
CA PRO A 311 -1.83 -2.86 -4.02
C PRO A 311 -2.25 -2.19 -2.70
N ASN A 312 -3.43 -1.58 -2.68
CA ASN A 312 -3.90 -0.81 -1.53
C ASN A 312 -4.00 -1.63 -0.22
N TRP A 313 -4.27 -2.92 -0.32
CA TRP A 313 -4.31 -3.83 0.83
C TRP A 313 -2.94 -4.16 1.44
N LEU A 314 -1.83 -3.68 0.84
CA LEU A 314 -0.48 -3.69 1.41
C LEU A 314 0.02 -2.30 1.79
N ARG A 315 -0.85 -1.31 1.93
CA ARG A 315 -0.51 0.08 2.24
C ARG A 315 0.24 0.29 3.56
N PHE A 316 0.30 -0.72 4.41
CA PHE A 316 1.14 -0.71 5.61
C PHE A 316 2.64 -0.87 5.31
N ALA A 317 3.00 -1.51 4.20
CA ALA A 317 4.40 -1.76 3.88
C ALA A 317 5.15 -0.47 3.57
N ARG A 318 6.42 -0.43 3.91
CA ARG A 318 7.35 0.69 3.69
C ARG A 318 8.58 0.18 2.95
N GLY A 319 9.37 1.09 2.43
CA GLY A 319 10.63 0.72 1.81
C GLY A 319 10.94 1.45 0.52
N VAL A 320 11.90 0.91 -0.20
CA VAL A 320 12.40 1.48 -1.44
C VAL A 320 12.46 0.42 -2.55
N ILE A 321 12.21 0.87 -3.77
CA ILE A 321 12.55 0.15 -5.00
C ILE A 321 13.42 1.08 -5.84
N ASP A 322 14.53 0.54 -6.35
CA ASP A 322 15.47 1.27 -7.22
C ASP A 322 15.71 0.43 -8.48
N THR A 323 15.38 0.98 -9.63
CA THR A 323 15.47 0.27 -10.92
C THR A 323 16.40 0.98 -11.89
N GLU A 324 17.06 0.19 -12.76
CA GLU A 324 17.92 0.72 -13.84
C GLU A 324 17.12 1.03 -15.12
N ASP A 325 16.02 0.32 -15.35
CA ASP A 325 15.40 0.18 -16.68
C ASP A 325 14.08 0.96 -16.83
N LEU A 326 13.58 1.64 -15.79
CA LEU A 326 12.29 2.32 -15.87
C LEU A 326 12.38 3.51 -16.83
N PRO A 327 11.67 3.50 -17.97
CA PRO A 327 11.56 4.66 -18.82
C PRO A 327 10.69 5.71 -18.10
N LEU A 328 11.32 6.80 -17.72
CA LEU A 328 10.65 7.95 -17.17
C LEU A 328 10.15 8.83 -18.32
N ASN A 329 9.06 9.57 -18.11
CA ASN A 329 8.71 10.69 -18.98
C ASN A 329 9.64 11.88 -18.73
N VAL A 330 9.43 12.95 -19.46
CA VAL A 330 10.28 14.17 -19.38
C VAL A 330 10.25 14.80 -17.98
N SER A 331 9.10 14.75 -17.28
CA SER A 331 8.92 15.21 -15.89
C SER A 331 9.41 14.21 -14.83
N ARG A 332 9.92 13.07 -15.27
CA ARG A 332 10.26 11.90 -14.42
C ARG A 332 9.07 11.38 -13.61
N GLU A 333 7.86 11.56 -14.10
CA GLU A 333 6.68 10.90 -13.59
C GLU A 333 6.53 9.51 -14.20
N ILE A 334 5.86 8.59 -13.48
CA ILE A 334 5.69 7.22 -13.94
C ILE A 334 4.61 7.16 -15.01
N LEU A 335 4.89 6.41 -16.07
CA LEU A 335 3.87 5.99 -17.03
C LEU A 335 3.04 4.86 -16.39
N GLN A 336 1.81 5.15 -15.95
CA GLN A 336 0.92 4.26 -15.19
C GLN A 336 0.68 2.88 -15.83
N SER A 337 0.81 2.74 -17.14
CA SER A 337 0.61 1.48 -17.88
C SER A 337 1.91 0.78 -18.30
N ASN A 338 3.05 1.07 -17.67
CA ASN A 338 4.31 0.45 -18.03
C ASN A 338 4.42 -0.98 -17.48
N LYS A 339 4.77 -1.95 -18.34
CA LYS A 339 4.99 -3.36 -17.96
C LYS A 339 6.04 -3.54 -16.85
N ILE A 340 7.04 -2.67 -16.79
CA ILE A 340 8.08 -2.70 -15.74
C ILE A 340 7.45 -2.41 -14.39
N VAL A 341 6.59 -1.39 -14.28
CA VAL A 341 5.90 -1.03 -13.04
C VAL A 341 4.99 -2.18 -12.56
N VAL A 342 4.27 -2.82 -13.48
CA VAL A 342 3.44 -4.00 -13.17
C VAL A 342 4.30 -5.14 -12.60
N ASN A 343 5.47 -5.42 -13.19
CA ASN A 343 6.37 -6.46 -12.70
C ASN A 343 6.97 -6.10 -11.33
N LEU A 344 7.36 -4.83 -11.13
CA LEU A 344 7.85 -4.35 -9.82
C LEU A 344 6.77 -4.50 -8.74
N LYS A 345 5.51 -4.14 -9.04
CA LYS A 345 4.36 -4.33 -8.15
C LYS A 345 4.16 -5.79 -7.77
N LYS A 346 4.17 -6.68 -8.76
CA LYS A 346 4.03 -8.12 -8.55
C LYS A 346 5.15 -8.67 -7.68
N HIS A 347 6.40 -8.28 -7.95
CA HIS A 347 7.55 -8.69 -7.16
C HIS A 347 7.44 -8.19 -5.70
N ALA A 348 7.16 -6.90 -5.50
CA ALA A 348 7.02 -6.32 -4.17
C ALA A 348 5.90 -7.00 -3.37
N THR A 349 4.73 -7.20 -3.99
CA THR A 349 3.60 -7.92 -3.39
C THR A 349 4.01 -9.31 -2.94
N LYS A 350 4.61 -10.09 -3.84
CA LYS A 350 5.05 -11.45 -3.52
C LYS A 350 6.08 -11.48 -2.38
N LYS A 351 7.07 -10.59 -2.40
CA LYS A 351 8.10 -10.54 -1.36
C LYS A 351 7.56 -10.16 0.01
N ILE A 352 6.58 -9.27 0.07
CA ILE A 352 5.90 -8.93 1.33
C ILE A 352 5.13 -10.15 1.85
N LEU A 353 4.37 -10.85 1.00
CA LEU A 353 3.63 -12.05 1.39
C LEU A 353 4.57 -13.18 1.82
N ASP A 354 5.66 -13.46 1.09
CA ASP A 354 6.67 -14.45 1.46
C ASP A 354 7.30 -14.11 2.83
N THR A 355 7.58 -12.83 3.08
CA THR A 355 8.15 -12.37 4.36
C THR A 355 7.15 -12.55 5.50
N LEU A 356 5.87 -12.20 5.29
CA LEU A 356 4.80 -12.43 6.26
C LEU A 356 4.61 -13.92 6.54
N GLN A 357 4.69 -14.78 5.52
CA GLN A 357 4.60 -16.23 5.69
C GLN A 357 5.76 -16.76 6.54
N GLY A 358 6.98 -16.27 6.33
CA GLY A 358 8.13 -16.60 7.18
C GLY A 358 7.88 -16.21 8.65
N VAL A 359 7.39 -14.98 8.89
CA VAL A 359 7.05 -14.54 10.26
C VAL A 359 5.94 -15.41 10.87
N ALA A 360 4.91 -15.76 10.10
CA ALA A 360 3.80 -16.58 10.55
C ALA A 360 4.23 -18.00 10.95
N ASN A 361 5.24 -18.56 10.28
CA ASN A 361 5.77 -19.88 10.54
C ASN A 361 6.72 -19.90 11.74
N ASP A 362 7.68 -18.95 11.77
CA ASP A 362 8.83 -19.00 12.66
C ASP A 362 8.63 -18.18 13.95
N ARG A 363 7.77 -17.14 13.91
CA ARG A 363 7.53 -16.18 14.99
C ARG A 363 6.04 -15.94 15.21
N LYS A 364 5.32 -17.00 15.60
CA LYS A 364 3.85 -17.00 15.73
C LYS A 364 3.28 -15.89 16.62
N GLU A 365 3.94 -15.57 17.73
CA GLU A 365 3.51 -14.50 18.65
C GLU A 365 3.62 -13.11 18.00
N ASP A 366 4.69 -12.86 17.26
CA ASP A 366 4.88 -11.60 16.55
C ASP A 366 3.89 -11.48 15.39
N TYR A 367 3.62 -12.59 14.70
CA TYR A 367 2.60 -12.62 13.67
C TYR A 367 1.20 -12.36 14.24
N ALA A 368 0.89 -12.88 15.43
CA ALA A 368 -0.38 -12.60 16.11
C ALA A 368 -0.54 -11.11 16.45
N LYS A 369 0.53 -10.42 16.89
CA LYS A 369 0.52 -8.96 17.11
C LYS A 369 0.30 -8.20 15.81
N PHE A 370 1.01 -8.59 14.74
CA PHE A 370 0.81 -8.03 13.40
C PHE A 370 -0.64 -8.20 12.93
N TRP A 371 -1.21 -9.40 13.13
CA TRP A 371 -2.57 -9.72 12.72
C TRP A 371 -3.62 -8.82 13.39
N VAL A 372 -3.46 -8.55 14.69
CA VAL A 372 -4.34 -7.64 15.44
C VAL A 372 -4.33 -6.22 14.85
N GLU A 373 -3.17 -5.76 14.39
CA GLU A 373 -3.00 -4.39 13.88
C GLU A 373 -3.40 -4.26 12.40
N MET A 374 -3.13 -5.26 11.58
CA MET A 374 -3.14 -5.17 10.12
C MET A 374 -3.95 -6.26 9.42
N GLY A 375 -4.48 -7.24 10.15
CA GLY A 375 -5.20 -8.38 9.59
C GLY A 375 -6.41 -7.96 8.76
N ALA A 376 -7.19 -7.00 9.24
CA ALA A 376 -8.34 -6.49 8.50
C ALA A 376 -7.96 -5.87 7.15
N VAL A 377 -6.82 -5.15 7.09
CA VAL A 377 -6.31 -4.56 5.84
C VAL A 377 -5.80 -5.63 4.88
N LEU A 378 -5.13 -6.66 5.41
CA LEU A 378 -4.65 -7.78 4.59
C LEU A 378 -5.81 -8.57 3.97
N LYS A 379 -6.93 -8.73 4.69
CA LYS A 379 -8.16 -9.36 4.20
C LYS A 379 -8.79 -8.63 3.01
N GLU A 380 -8.56 -7.33 2.84
CA GLU A 380 -9.01 -6.58 1.66
C GLU A 380 -8.47 -7.18 0.35
N GLY A 381 -7.32 -7.87 0.40
CA GLY A 381 -6.73 -8.55 -0.74
C GLY A 381 -7.64 -9.59 -1.39
N PHE A 382 -8.60 -10.17 -0.66
CA PHE A 382 -9.50 -11.19 -1.18
C PHE A 382 -10.50 -10.66 -2.21
N TYR A 383 -10.94 -9.41 -2.11
CA TYR A 383 -11.88 -8.82 -3.06
C TYR A 383 -11.24 -7.82 -4.02
N MET A 384 -9.96 -7.44 -3.77
CA MET A 384 -9.23 -6.51 -4.61
C MET A 384 -8.25 -7.17 -5.57
N ASN A 385 -7.88 -8.44 -5.34
CA ASN A 385 -6.85 -9.10 -6.14
C ASN A 385 -7.05 -10.61 -6.20
N TRP A 386 -7.11 -11.17 -7.41
CA TRP A 386 -7.27 -12.60 -7.65
C TRP A 386 -5.94 -13.37 -7.77
N GLU A 387 -4.82 -12.66 -7.91
CA GLU A 387 -3.53 -13.29 -8.25
C GLU A 387 -2.84 -13.97 -7.06
N PHE A 388 -3.05 -13.48 -5.83
CA PHE A 388 -2.36 -13.95 -4.62
C PHE A 388 -3.29 -14.58 -3.58
N LEU A 389 -4.41 -15.14 -4.02
CA LEU A 389 -5.42 -15.69 -3.10
C LEU A 389 -4.89 -16.87 -2.27
N ASP A 390 -4.07 -17.73 -2.86
CA ASP A 390 -3.55 -18.90 -2.15
C ASP A 390 -2.53 -18.51 -1.07
N GLU A 391 -1.66 -17.52 -1.36
CA GLU A 391 -0.77 -16.95 -0.36
C GLU A 391 -1.55 -16.28 0.77
N LEU A 392 -2.60 -15.52 0.45
CA LEU A 392 -3.45 -14.86 1.43
C LEU A 392 -4.19 -15.86 2.32
N LYS A 393 -4.71 -16.97 1.78
CA LYS A 393 -5.39 -18.03 2.56
C LYS A 393 -4.48 -18.58 3.68
N ASN A 394 -3.20 -18.78 3.40
CA ASN A 394 -2.23 -19.31 4.36
C ASN A 394 -1.89 -18.29 5.48
N LEU A 395 -2.06 -17.01 5.21
CA LEU A 395 -1.82 -15.92 6.15
C LEU A 395 -3.00 -15.63 7.08
N LEU A 396 -4.22 -16.10 6.75
CA LEU A 396 -5.40 -15.84 7.56
C LEU A 396 -5.28 -16.39 8.99
N ARG A 397 -5.76 -15.62 9.94
CA ARG A 397 -5.87 -16.01 11.35
C ARG A 397 -7.25 -15.63 11.87
N PHE A 398 -7.83 -16.54 12.66
CA PHE A 398 -9.17 -16.39 13.19
C PHE A 398 -9.19 -16.73 14.69
N LYS A 399 -10.15 -16.16 15.39
CA LYS A 399 -10.65 -16.71 16.64
C LYS A 399 -11.57 -17.86 16.31
N SER A 400 -11.76 -18.78 17.24
CA SER A 400 -12.68 -19.91 17.06
C SER A 400 -13.27 -20.39 18.38
N THR A 401 -14.18 -21.33 18.32
CA THR A 401 -14.73 -22.00 19.52
C THR A 401 -13.69 -22.81 20.30
N LYS A 402 -12.51 -23.07 19.73
CA LYS A 402 -11.40 -23.83 20.37
C LYS A 402 -10.20 -22.98 20.72
N THR A 403 -10.18 -21.69 20.39
CA THR A 403 -9.09 -20.76 20.75
C THR A 403 -9.43 -19.99 22.02
N SER A 404 -8.41 -19.69 22.84
CA SER A 404 -8.55 -18.72 23.92
C SER A 404 -8.67 -17.27 23.38
N GLU A 405 -9.00 -16.32 24.26
CA GLU A 405 -9.13 -14.90 23.85
C GLU A 405 -7.86 -14.30 23.24
N LYS A 406 -6.68 -14.83 23.60
CA LYS A 406 -5.39 -14.32 23.11
C LYS A 406 -4.84 -15.10 21.92
N GLU A 407 -5.35 -16.29 21.65
CA GLU A 407 -4.85 -17.16 20.60
C GLU A 407 -5.63 -16.97 19.29
N PHE A 408 -4.94 -17.22 18.19
CA PHE A 408 -5.51 -17.31 16.87
C PHE A 408 -5.24 -18.68 16.26
N THR A 409 -6.06 -19.11 15.31
CA THR A 409 -5.84 -20.31 14.52
C THR A 409 -5.76 -19.96 13.04
N GLY A 410 -4.84 -20.61 12.32
CA GLY A 410 -4.81 -20.62 10.87
C GLY A 410 -5.71 -21.71 10.28
N LEU A 411 -5.98 -21.63 8.99
CA LEU A 411 -6.82 -22.62 8.31
C LEU A 411 -6.21 -24.02 8.31
N GLU A 412 -4.88 -24.14 8.21
CA GLU A 412 -4.19 -25.43 8.32
C GLU A 412 -4.33 -26.06 9.69
N GLU A 413 -4.19 -25.27 10.74
CA GLU A 413 -4.33 -25.72 12.13
C GLU A 413 -5.79 -26.12 12.42
N TYR A 414 -6.77 -25.43 11.85
CA TYR A 414 -8.18 -25.78 11.91
C TYR A 414 -8.42 -27.15 11.27
N ILE A 415 -7.99 -27.36 10.01
CA ILE A 415 -8.17 -28.63 9.30
C ILE A 415 -7.50 -29.79 10.06
N ALA A 416 -6.32 -29.57 10.62
CA ALA A 416 -5.61 -30.60 11.39
C ALA A 416 -6.37 -31.06 12.65
N ARG A 417 -7.29 -30.22 13.17
CA ARG A 417 -8.14 -30.53 14.33
C ARG A 417 -9.55 -31.03 13.97
N MET A 418 -9.89 -31.02 12.66
CA MET A 418 -11.21 -31.46 12.21
C MET A 418 -11.41 -32.94 12.49
N PRO A 419 -12.54 -33.35 13.13
CA PRO A 419 -12.95 -34.75 13.20
C PRO A 419 -13.24 -35.32 11.80
N GLU A 420 -13.09 -36.61 11.60
CA GLU A 420 -13.39 -37.29 10.31
C GLU A 420 -14.84 -37.06 9.84
N SER A 421 -15.78 -36.94 10.78
CA SER A 421 -17.20 -36.65 10.52
C SER A 421 -17.46 -35.22 10.04
N GLN A 422 -16.50 -34.28 10.24
CA GLN A 422 -16.65 -32.91 9.80
C GLN A 422 -16.15 -32.75 8.35
N LYS A 423 -17.05 -32.35 7.45
CA LYS A 423 -16.73 -32.23 6.00
C LYS A 423 -16.36 -30.82 5.56
N GLU A 424 -16.83 -29.81 6.29
CA GLU A 424 -16.75 -28.39 5.92
C GLU A 424 -16.08 -27.59 7.01
N ILE A 425 -15.57 -26.41 6.64
CA ILE A 425 -15.03 -25.40 7.55
C ILE A 425 -16.18 -24.51 8.00
N TYR A 426 -16.56 -24.59 9.27
CA TYR A 426 -17.66 -23.80 9.81
C TYR A 426 -17.19 -22.43 10.25
N TYR A 427 -18.00 -21.41 9.97
CA TYR A 427 -17.76 -20.05 10.42
C TYR A 427 -19.06 -19.34 10.79
N ILE A 428 -18.95 -18.27 11.58
CA ILE A 428 -20.03 -17.36 11.89
C ILE A 428 -19.51 -15.92 11.78
N VAL A 429 -20.33 -15.04 11.19
CA VAL A 429 -20.04 -13.60 11.10
C VAL A 429 -20.86 -12.85 12.14
N GLY A 430 -20.26 -11.85 12.79
CA GLY A 430 -20.97 -10.98 13.73
C GLY A 430 -20.18 -9.74 14.14
N GLU A 431 -20.82 -8.80 14.83
CA GLU A 431 -20.25 -7.50 15.15
C GLU A 431 -19.11 -7.52 16.18
N SER A 432 -19.08 -8.52 17.02
CA SER A 432 -18.08 -8.65 18.08
C SER A 432 -17.88 -10.10 18.49
N LEU A 433 -16.73 -10.37 19.10
CA LEU A 433 -16.40 -11.69 19.61
C LEU A 433 -17.44 -12.18 20.63
N SER A 434 -17.90 -11.31 21.53
CA SER A 434 -18.92 -11.66 22.54
C SER A 434 -20.26 -12.04 21.92
N ALA A 435 -20.68 -11.35 20.86
CA ALA A 435 -21.91 -11.65 20.13
C ALA A 435 -21.87 -13.03 19.48
N VAL A 436 -20.79 -13.34 18.73
CA VAL A 436 -20.68 -14.63 18.06
C VAL A 436 -20.48 -15.80 19.03
N GLN A 437 -19.78 -15.61 20.16
CA GLN A 437 -19.57 -16.64 21.16
C GLN A 437 -20.86 -17.06 21.87
N GLY A 438 -21.81 -16.12 22.03
CA GLY A 438 -23.11 -16.33 22.64
C GLY A 438 -24.21 -16.79 21.66
N SER A 439 -23.88 -16.96 20.37
CA SER A 439 -24.87 -17.23 19.34
C SER A 439 -25.48 -18.63 19.44
N PRO A 440 -26.84 -18.78 19.36
CA PRO A 440 -27.52 -20.06 19.29
C PRO A 440 -27.10 -20.94 18.12
N HIS A 441 -26.61 -20.36 17.04
CA HIS A 441 -26.12 -21.08 15.87
C HIS A 441 -24.93 -22.02 16.16
N LEU A 442 -24.22 -21.79 17.27
CA LEU A 442 -23.08 -22.62 17.68
C LEU A 442 -23.49 -23.91 18.40
N GLU A 443 -24.71 -24.00 18.89
CA GLU A 443 -25.13 -25.08 19.79
C GLU A 443 -24.94 -26.47 19.16
N ALA A 444 -25.38 -26.64 17.90
CA ALA A 444 -25.23 -27.88 17.18
C ALA A 444 -23.77 -28.27 16.91
N CYS A 445 -22.96 -27.30 16.52
CA CYS A 445 -21.51 -27.50 16.28
C CYS A 445 -20.81 -27.89 17.59
N LYS A 446 -21.11 -27.18 18.68
CA LYS A 446 -20.58 -27.49 20.03
C LYS A 446 -20.94 -28.90 20.48
N SER A 447 -22.22 -29.34 20.30
CA SER A 447 -22.68 -30.67 20.69
C SER A 447 -21.98 -31.80 19.94
N LYS A 448 -21.58 -31.56 18.69
CA LYS A 448 -20.84 -32.52 17.84
C LYS A 448 -19.30 -32.35 17.96
N GLY A 449 -18.82 -31.42 18.77
CA GLY A 449 -17.38 -31.15 18.94
C GLY A 449 -16.71 -30.48 17.73
N TYR A 450 -17.51 -29.91 16.82
CA TYR A 450 -17.01 -29.21 15.65
C TYR A 450 -16.52 -27.78 16.01
N GLU A 451 -15.39 -27.39 15.45
CA GLU A 451 -14.85 -26.06 15.62
C GLU A 451 -15.54 -25.07 14.67
N VAL A 452 -15.83 -23.86 15.14
CA VAL A 452 -16.41 -22.76 14.34
C VAL A 452 -15.50 -21.53 14.41
N LEU A 453 -15.14 -20.99 13.25
CA LEU A 453 -14.35 -19.76 13.12
C LEU A 453 -15.23 -18.53 13.39
N PHE A 454 -14.68 -17.55 14.08
CA PHE A 454 -15.33 -16.28 14.38
C PHE A 454 -14.79 -15.20 13.44
N LEU A 455 -15.65 -14.61 12.67
CA LEU A 455 -15.41 -13.56 11.71
C LEU A 455 -16.05 -12.26 12.23
N THR A 456 -15.23 -11.34 12.72
CA THR A 456 -15.72 -10.13 13.42
C THR A 456 -15.22 -8.82 12.83
N ASP A 457 -14.43 -8.87 11.76
CA ASP A 457 -14.02 -7.69 11.03
C ASP A 457 -15.07 -7.34 9.95
N THR A 458 -15.29 -6.06 9.74
CA THR A 458 -16.24 -5.56 8.72
C THR A 458 -15.93 -6.08 7.31
N VAL A 459 -14.66 -6.33 7.03
CA VAL A 459 -14.18 -6.88 5.76
C VAL A 459 -14.49 -8.36 5.56
N ASP A 460 -14.80 -9.10 6.62
CA ASP A 460 -14.96 -10.55 6.56
C ASP A 460 -16.10 -10.98 5.62
N GLU A 461 -17.21 -10.28 5.61
CA GLU A 461 -18.32 -10.59 4.69
C GLU A 461 -17.92 -10.44 3.22
N PHE A 462 -17.09 -9.45 2.90
CA PHE A 462 -16.55 -9.28 1.54
C PHE A 462 -15.51 -10.35 1.23
N MET A 463 -14.65 -10.69 2.18
CA MET A 463 -13.66 -11.74 2.04
C MET A 463 -14.34 -13.10 1.73
N MET A 464 -15.42 -13.43 2.42
CA MET A 464 -16.14 -14.70 2.24
C MET A 464 -16.83 -14.84 0.88
N GLN A 465 -17.04 -13.73 0.15
CA GLN A 465 -17.51 -13.79 -1.24
C GLN A 465 -16.48 -14.37 -2.21
N SER A 466 -15.19 -14.39 -1.83
CA SER A 466 -14.09 -14.93 -2.63
C SER A 466 -13.45 -16.17 -1.98
N LEU A 467 -13.63 -16.35 -0.68
CA LEU A 467 -13.06 -17.47 0.07
C LEU A 467 -14.09 -18.61 0.16
N HIS A 468 -14.18 -19.41 -0.90
CA HIS A 468 -15.16 -20.50 -0.98
C HIS A 468 -14.65 -21.82 -0.42
N GLU A 469 -13.33 -22.08 -0.54
CA GLU A 469 -12.73 -23.35 -0.14
C GLU A 469 -11.26 -23.19 0.27
N PHE A 470 -10.78 -24.14 1.07
CA PHE A 470 -9.38 -24.30 1.42
C PHE A 470 -9.04 -25.79 1.55
N LYS A 471 -8.05 -26.29 0.76
CA LYS A 471 -7.64 -27.70 0.72
C LYS A 471 -8.84 -28.66 0.60
N ASP A 472 -9.66 -28.46 -0.44
CA ASP A 472 -10.85 -29.27 -0.76
C ASP A 472 -11.98 -29.25 0.31
N LYS A 473 -11.88 -28.37 1.30
CA LYS A 473 -12.92 -28.13 2.29
C LYS A 473 -13.64 -26.83 2.00
N LYS A 474 -14.96 -26.89 1.81
CA LYS A 474 -15.80 -25.71 1.62
C LYS A 474 -16.05 -24.99 2.94
N PHE A 475 -16.24 -23.68 2.85
CA PHE A 475 -16.71 -22.88 3.98
C PHE A 475 -18.22 -22.91 4.06
N HIS A 476 -18.76 -23.09 5.27
CA HIS A 476 -20.18 -23.04 5.52
C HIS A 476 -20.51 -22.10 6.69
N ASP A 477 -21.41 -21.14 6.44
CA ASP A 477 -21.91 -20.23 7.47
C ASP A 477 -22.96 -20.94 8.32
N VAL A 478 -22.70 -21.10 9.63
CA VAL A 478 -23.61 -21.78 10.54
C VAL A 478 -24.95 -21.07 10.77
N ALA A 479 -25.07 -19.79 10.36
CA ALA A 479 -26.31 -19.03 10.40
C ALA A 479 -27.26 -19.32 9.20
N LEU A 480 -26.81 -20.12 8.22
CA LEU A 480 -27.68 -20.56 7.12
C LEU A 480 -28.64 -21.66 7.54
N GLY A 481 -29.84 -21.66 6.94
CA GLY A 481 -30.91 -22.58 7.25
C GLY A 481 -30.76 -23.98 6.64
N ASP A 482 -29.81 -24.18 5.73
CA ASP A 482 -29.53 -25.44 5.04
C ASP A 482 -28.40 -26.27 5.67
N LEU A 483 -27.87 -25.85 6.83
CA LEU A 483 -26.85 -26.58 7.55
C LEU A 483 -27.42 -27.91 8.08
N GLU A 484 -26.99 -29.00 7.51
CA GLU A 484 -27.36 -30.35 7.92
C GLU A 484 -26.14 -31.12 8.41
N PHE A 485 -26.31 -31.81 9.53
CA PHE A 485 -25.32 -32.74 10.06
C PHE A 485 -25.76 -34.20 9.82
N GLU A 486 -24.80 -35.09 9.72
CA GLU A 486 -25.13 -36.53 9.70
C GLU A 486 -25.89 -36.90 10.98
N LYS A 487 -27.06 -37.51 10.80
CA LYS A 487 -27.97 -37.93 11.86
C LYS A 487 -28.02 -39.46 11.99
N THR A 488 -28.22 -39.94 13.18
CA THR A 488 -28.57 -41.33 13.40
C THR A 488 -30.04 -41.58 13.02
N LYS A 489 -30.42 -42.80 12.76
CA LYS A 489 -31.83 -43.17 12.47
C LYS A 489 -32.79 -42.75 13.60
N GLU A 490 -32.32 -42.82 14.83
CA GLU A 490 -33.07 -42.43 16.02
C GLU A 490 -33.30 -40.92 16.05
N GLU A 491 -32.27 -40.13 15.70
CA GLU A 491 -32.38 -38.68 15.59
C GLU A 491 -33.32 -38.25 14.45
N GLU A 492 -33.30 -38.95 13.30
CA GLU A 492 -34.23 -38.69 12.19
C GLU A 492 -35.68 -38.99 12.54
N GLU A 493 -35.95 -40.10 13.27
CA GLU A 493 -37.29 -40.47 13.70
C GLU A 493 -37.83 -39.46 14.73
N ALA A 494 -37.03 -39.09 15.73
CA ALA A 494 -37.40 -38.09 16.73
C ALA A 494 -37.69 -36.73 16.10
N GLU A 495 -36.92 -36.31 15.10
CA GLU A 495 -37.17 -35.06 14.38
C GLU A 495 -38.48 -35.09 13.60
N LYS A 496 -38.80 -36.18 12.93
CA LYS A 496 -40.08 -36.36 12.20
C LYS A 496 -41.26 -36.29 13.14
N GLU A 497 -41.17 -36.93 14.30
CA GLU A 497 -42.20 -36.88 15.33
C GLU A 497 -42.37 -35.48 15.90
N SER A 498 -41.28 -34.79 16.25
CA SER A 498 -41.30 -33.40 16.73
C SER A 498 -41.91 -32.45 15.70
N LYS A 499 -41.53 -32.55 14.43
CA LYS A 499 -42.12 -31.73 13.36
C LYS A 499 -43.64 -31.89 13.28
N LYS A 500 -44.16 -33.14 13.39
CA LYS A 500 -45.57 -33.41 13.36
C LYS A 500 -46.32 -32.85 14.57
N ASN A 501 -45.73 -33.02 15.76
CA ASN A 501 -46.35 -32.53 16.99
C ASN A 501 -46.45 -31.02 17.06
N TYR A 502 -45.44 -30.31 16.55
CA TYR A 502 -45.35 -28.84 16.60
C TYR A 502 -45.95 -28.14 15.38
N GLU A 503 -46.44 -28.84 14.36
CA GLU A 503 -46.97 -28.29 13.09
C GLU A 503 -48.01 -27.18 13.33
N LYS A 504 -49.01 -27.44 14.15
CA LYS A 504 -50.07 -26.44 14.46
C LYS A 504 -49.54 -25.21 15.20
N LEU A 505 -48.57 -25.40 16.12
CA LEU A 505 -47.94 -24.28 16.81
C LEU A 505 -47.14 -23.43 15.82
N CYS A 506 -46.36 -24.04 14.95
CA CYS A 506 -45.58 -23.34 13.93
C CYS A 506 -46.48 -22.52 13.00
N GLU A 507 -47.59 -23.09 12.51
CA GLU A 507 -48.59 -22.37 11.71
C GLU A 507 -49.20 -21.18 12.45
N SER A 508 -49.54 -21.37 13.76
CA SER A 508 -50.08 -20.30 14.59
C SER A 508 -49.08 -19.16 14.80
N LEU A 509 -47.82 -19.49 15.11
CA LEU A 509 -46.74 -18.52 15.26
C LEU A 509 -46.48 -17.76 13.94
N GLN A 510 -46.45 -18.44 12.81
CA GLN A 510 -46.25 -17.83 11.49
C GLN A 510 -47.41 -16.90 11.14
N LYS A 511 -48.64 -17.28 11.45
CA LYS A 511 -49.81 -16.41 11.19
C LYS A 511 -49.78 -15.15 12.06
N ILE A 512 -49.31 -15.22 13.31
CA ILE A 512 -49.22 -14.06 14.22
C ILE A 512 -48.05 -13.15 13.81
N LEU A 513 -46.88 -13.72 13.47
CA LEU A 513 -45.70 -12.94 13.05
C LEU A 513 -45.80 -12.39 11.60
N GLY A 514 -46.65 -13.00 10.77
CA GLY A 514 -47.03 -12.49 9.46
C GLY A 514 -45.86 -12.20 8.54
N GLU A 515 -45.65 -10.92 8.23
CA GLU A 515 -44.61 -10.46 7.26
C GLU A 515 -43.19 -10.46 7.84
N ASP A 516 -43.03 -10.63 9.16
CA ASP A 516 -41.72 -10.55 9.81
C ASP A 516 -40.86 -11.81 9.57
N VAL A 517 -41.49 -12.95 9.30
CA VAL A 517 -40.82 -14.25 9.03
C VAL A 517 -41.31 -14.87 7.72
N SER A 518 -40.44 -15.61 7.03
CA SER A 518 -40.83 -16.40 5.85
C SER A 518 -41.47 -17.74 6.25
N GLU A 519 -41.00 -18.33 7.31
CA GLU A 519 -41.41 -19.65 7.82
C GLU A 519 -41.16 -19.73 9.32
N VAL A 520 -41.95 -20.53 10.03
CA VAL A 520 -41.67 -20.99 11.40
C VAL A 520 -41.56 -22.49 11.37
N ARG A 521 -40.46 -23.05 11.87
CA ARG A 521 -40.24 -24.50 11.87
C ARG A 521 -39.55 -25.01 13.14
N VAL A 522 -39.60 -26.29 13.36
CA VAL A 522 -38.87 -26.95 14.45
C VAL A 522 -37.42 -27.06 14.12
N SER A 523 -36.54 -26.69 15.05
CA SER A 523 -35.09 -26.79 14.92
C SER A 523 -34.61 -28.19 15.30
N SER A 524 -33.68 -28.74 14.53
CA SER A 524 -32.88 -29.91 14.91
C SER A 524 -31.50 -29.51 15.48
N ARG A 525 -31.22 -28.22 15.54
CA ARG A 525 -29.90 -27.67 15.87
C ARG A 525 -29.82 -27.04 17.25
N LEU A 526 -30.93 -26.52 17.76
CA LEU A 526 -31.01 -25.91 19.08
C LEU A 526 -30.98 -26.98 20.21
N LYS A 527 -30.25 -26.65 21.28
CA LYS A 527 -30.14 -27.47 22.50
C LYS A 527 -30.60 -26.70 23.74
N ASP A 528 -30.04 -25.49 23.92
CA ASP A 528 -30.24 -24.66 25.12
C ASP A 528 -31.17 -23.48 24.88
N SER A 529 -31.10 -22.87 23.67
CA SER A 529 -31.90 -21.69 23.33
C SER A 529 -33.31 -22.04 22.88
N PRO A 530 -34.35 -21.20 23.18
CA PRO A 530 -35.74 -21.47 22.78
C PRO A 530 -36.00 -21.30 21.29
N CYS A 531 -35.28 -20.40 20.63
CA CYS A 531 -35.45 -20.10 19.22
C CYS A 531 -34.21 -19.45 18.62
N MET A 532 -34.13 -19.43 17.29
CA MET A 532 -33.16 -18.64 16.52
C MET A 532 -33.73 -18.24 15.15
N LEU A 533 -33.16 -17.23 14.56
CA LEU A 533 -33.45 -16.86 13.18
C LEU A 533 -32.36 -17.43 12.27
N VAL A 534 -32.75 -18.06 11.17
CA VAL A 534 -31.84 -18.58 10.16
C VAL A 534 -32.11 -17.94 8.81
N ARG A 535 -31.08 -17.82 8.00
CA ARG A 535 -31.15 -17.23 6.67
C ARG A 535 -31.38 -18.29 5.59
N ALA A 536 -32.10 -17.94 4.54
CA ALA A 536 -32.13 -18.73 3.32
C ALA A 536 -30.77 -18.65 2.60
N ALA A 537 -30.44 -19.67 1.83
CA ALA A 537 -29.23 -19.64 0.99
C ALA A 537 -29.23 -18.43 0.06
N GLY A 538 -28.13 -17.69 0.02
CA GLY A 538 -28.00 -16.45 -0.77
C GLY A 538 -28.61 -15.19 -0.15
N ALA A 539 -29.25 -15.28 1.03
CA ALA A 539 -29.75 -14.10 1.73
C ALA A 539 -28.61 -13.35 2.42
N MET A 540 -28.73 -12.00 2.44
CA MET A 540 -27.76 -11.13 3.10
C MET A 540 -27.71 -11.33 4.60
N GLY A 541 -26.53 -11.24 5.21
CA GLY A 541 -26.35 -11.33 6.66
C GLY A 541 -26.85 -10.09 7.39
N ALA A 542 -27.28 -10.26 8.67
CA ALA A 542 -27.72 -9.14 9.51
C ALA A 542 -26.65 -8.05 9.63
N HIS A 543 -25.38 -8.43 9.71
CA HIS A 543 -24.26 -7.49 9.79
C HIS A 543 -24.10 -6.69 8.49
N MET A 544 -24.22 -7.32 7.33
CA MET A 544 -24.16 -6.63 6.02
C MET A 544 -25.37 -5.71 5.82
N GLU A 545 -26.58 -6.13 6.19
CA GLU A 545 -27.77 -5.28 6.13
C GLU A 545 -27.57 -4.00 6.96
N LYS A 546 -26.99 -4.13 8.15
CA LYS A 546 -26.66 -3.01 9.03
C LYS A 546 -25.61 -2.09 8.41
N LEU A 547 -24.55 -2.62 7.83
CA LEU A 547 -23.50 -1.84 7.16
C LEU A 547 -24.06 -1.02 5.99
N MET A 548 -24.91 -1.63 5.16
CA MET A 548 -25.55 -0.94 4.04
C MET A 548 -26.52 0.14 4.50
N SER A 549 -27.28 -0.14 5.55
CA SER A 549 -28.17 0.86 6.16
C SER A 549 -27.41 2.07 6.69
N LEU A 550 -26.24 1.88 7.33
CA LEU A 550 -25.37 2.97 7.78
C LEU A 550 -24.80 3.81 6.63
N GLN A 551 -24.69 3.24 5.44
CA GLN A 551 -24.30 3.97 4.21
C GLN A 551 -25.48 4.67 3.51
N GLY A 552 -26.68 4.62 4.08
CA GLY A 552 -27.88 5.24 3.54
C GLY A 552 -28.52 4.45 2.38
N MET A 553 -28.16 3.18 2.21
CA MET A 553 -28.77 2.30 1.20
C MET A 553 -30.02 1.64 1.81
N GLU A 554 -31.21 1.97 1.29
CA GLU A 554 -32.45 1.25 1.62
C GLU A 554 -32.45 -0.11 0.91
N MET A 555 -32.32 -1.18 1.68
CA MET A 555 -32.42 -2.55 1.18
C MET A 555 -33.77 -3.17 1.57
N PRO A 556 -34.38 -4.00 0.69
CA PRO A 556 -35.55 -4.76 1.07
C PRO A 556 -35.21 -5.68 2.26
N LYS A 557 -36.01 -5.65 3.33
CA LYS A 557 -35.81 -6.55 4.48
C LYS A 557 -35.91 -8.00 4.01
N THR A 558 -34.85 -8.76 4.22
CA THR A 558 -34.86 -10.20 3.94
C THR A 558 -35.61 -10.93 5.03
N LYS A 559 -36.73 -11.63 4.67
CA LYS A 559 -37.48 -12.43 5.64
C LYS A 559 -36.63 -13.61 6.12
N ARG A 560 -36.56 -13.78 7.43
CA ARG A 560 -35.84 -14.89 8.09
C ARG A 560 -36.77 -16.07 8.33
N ILE A 561 -36.20 -17.23 8.58
CA ILE A 561 -36.92 -18.41 9.08
C ILE A 561 -36.74 -18.46 10.60
N LEU A 562 -37.82 -18.53 11.37
CA LEU A 562 -37.76 -18.72 12.81
C LEU A 562 -37.74 -20.21 13.12
N GLU A 563 -36.62 -20.66 13.71
CA GLU A 563 -36.50 -22.03 14.24
C GLU A 563 -36.80 -22.03 15.74
N ILE A 564 -37.66 -22.94 16.20
CA ILE A 564 -38.02 -23.12 17.61
C ILE A 564 -37.48 -24.47 18.12
N ASN A 565 -37.08 -24.49 19.40
CA ASN A 565 -36.53 -25.68 20.07
C ASN A 565 -37.66 -26.50 20.71
N PRO A 566 -38.00 -27.72 20.22
CA PRO A 566 -39.07 -28.52 20.78
C PRO A 566 -38.79 -29.03 22.19
N GLU A 567 -37.51 -29.08 22.59
CA GLU A 567 -37.12 -29.57 23.91
C GLU A 567 -37.09 -28.47 24.98
N HIS A 568 -37.13 -27.18 24.56
CA HIS A 568 -37.08 -26.06 25.49
C HIS A 568 -38.42 -25.85 26.22
N GLU A 569 -38.40 -25.61 27.53
CA GLU A 569 -39.59 -25.45 28.37
C GLU A 569 -40.56 -24.36 27.87
N ILE A 570 -40.08 -23.27 27.35
CA ILE A 570 -40.92 -22.23 26.76
C ILE A 570 -41.70 -22.79 25.57
N CYS A 571 -41.08 -23.57 24.68
CA CYS A 571 -41.73 -24.12 23.50
C CYS A 571 -42.73 -25.26 23.87
N LYS A 572 -42.42 -26.07 24.89
CA LYS A 572 -43.34 -27.08 25.46
C LYS A 572 -44.58 -26.40 26.06
N ASN A 573 -44.42 -25.33 26.81
CA ASN A 573 -45.52 -24.57 27.37
C ASN A 573 -46.40 -23.93 26.28
N LEU A 574 -45.78 -23.41 25.22
CA LEU A 574 -46.53 -22.88 24.08
C LEU A 574 -47.29 -23.95 23.30
N LEU A 575 -46.73 -25.15 23.18
CA LEU A 575 -47.40 -26.28 22.57
C LEU A 575 -48.65 -26.63 23.35
N ALA A 576 -48.54 -26.77 24.69
CA ALA A 576 -49.69 -27.09 25.55
C ALA A 576 -50.80 -26.01 25.45
N LYS A 577 -50.44 -24.72 25.43
CA LYS A 577 -51.41 -23.61 25.22
C LYS A 577 -52.09 -23.69 23.85
N SER A 578 -51.31 -23.98 22.80
CA SER A 578 -51.83 -24.11 21.43
C SER A 578 -52.78 -25.29 21.30
N GLU A 579 -52.51 -26.45 21.95
CA GLU A 579 -53.35 -27.63 21.99
C GLU A 579 -54.64 -27.39 22.78
N ALA A 580 -54.56 -26.58 23.84
CA ALA A 580 -55.71 -26.17 24.62
C ALA A 580 -56.59 -25.10 23.93
N GLY A 581 -56.16 -24.58 22.78
CA GLY A 581 -56.82 -23.48 22.05
C GLY A 581 -56.73 -22.13 22.76
N GLU A 582 -55.74 -21.94 23.65
CA GLU A 582 -55.52 -20.70 24.35
C GLU A 582 -54.81 -19.69 23.46
N ASP A 583 -55.01 -18.37 23.76
CA ASP A 583 -54.30 -17.31 23.09
C ASP A 583 -52.81 -17.34 23.47
N LEU A 584 -51.90 -17.32 22.47
CA LEU A 584 -50.46 -17.25 22.69
C LEU A 584 -49.98 -15.88 23.20
N GLY A 585 -50.87 -14.88 23.19
CA GLY A 585 -50.62 -13.55 23.77
C GLY A 585 -49.36 -12.85 23.19
N SER A 586 -48.47 -12.46 24.08
CA SER A 586 -47.23 -11.74 23.70
C SER A 586 -46.02 -12.65 23.42
N TYR A 587 -46.16 -13.98 23.62
CA TYR A 587 -45.02 -14.91 23.43
C TYR A 587 -44.40 -14.89 22.02
N PRO A 588 -45.19 -14.84 20.90
CA PRO A 588 -44.61 -14.78 19.56
C PRO A 588 -43.70 -13.57 19.35
N ALA A 589 -44.13 -12.41 19.82
CA ALA A 589 -43.35 -11.19 19.74
C ALA A 589 -42.07 -11.24 20.58
N VAL A 590 -42.12 -11.86 21.76
CA VAL A 590 -40.94 -12.06 22.62
C VAL A 590 -39.95 -13.02 22.00
N LEU A 591 -40.40 -14.18 21.47
CA LEU A 591 -39.53 -15.15 20.80
C LEU A 591 -38.82 -14.51 19.57
N TYR A 592 -39.58 -13.82 18.73
CA TYR A 592 -39.03 -13.16 17.56
C TYR A 592 -38.03 -12.07 17.93
N GLY A 593 -38.38 -11.19 18.87
CA GLY A 593 -37.49 -10.13 19.33
C GLY A 593 -36.21 -10.66 20.01
N GLN A 594 -36.33 -11.74 20.78
CA GLN A 594 -35.19 -12.44 21.39
C GLN A 594 -34.27 -13.04 20.32
N ALA A 595 -34.84 -13.66 19.29
CA ALA A 595 -34.09 -14.23 18.17
C ALA A 595 -33.38 -13.15 17.34
N LEU A 596 -34.00 -11.98 17.11
CA LEU A 596 -33.37 -10.81 16.50
C LEU A 596 -32.16 -10.34 17.31
N LEU A 597 -32.30 -10.19 18.62
CA LEU A 597 -31.20 -9.79 19.49
C LEU A 597 -30.06 -10.80 19.48
N ALA A 598 -30.36 -12.10 19.48
CA ALA A 598 -29.37 -13.18 19.42
C ALA A 598 -28.63 -13.24 18.07
N GLU A 599 -29.28 -12.83 16.97
CA GLU A 599 -28.65 -12.68 15.64
C GLU A 599 -27.77 -11.43 15.53
N GLY A 600 -27.94 -10.45 16.42
CA GLY A 600 -27.30 -9.13 16.35
C GLY A 600 -28.07 -8.09 15.54
N SER A 601 -29.31 -8.39 15.16
CA SER A 601 -30.21 -7.49 14.46
C SER A 601 -30.78 -6.41 15.39
N VAL A 602 -31.15 -5.27 14.82
CA VAL A 602 -31.82 -4.17 15.57
C VAL A 602 -33.30 -4.50 15.72
N LEU A 603 -33.83 -4.34 16.95
CA LEU A 603 -35.26 -4.45 17.18
C LEU A 603 -35.99 -3.31 16.44
N PRO A 604 -37.01 -3.62 15.63
CA PRO A 604 -37.80 -2.60 14.95
C PRO A 604 -38.51 -1.64 15.92
N ASP A 605 -39.03 -2.16 17.03
CA ASP A 605 -39.66 -1.40 18.12
C ASP A 605 -39.21 -1.97 19.48
N PRO A 606 -38.12 -1.41 20.08
CA PRO A 606 -37.65 -1.83 21.39
C PRO A 606 -38.67 -1.62 22.52
N ALA A 607 -39.53 -0.60 22.43
CA ALA A 607 -40.52 -0.32 23.45
C ALA A 607 -41.67 -1.33 23.44
N ALA A 608 -42.13 -1.73 22.27
CA ALA A 608 -43.13 -2.79 22.10
C ALA A 608 -42.57 -4.14 22.59
N PHE A 609 -41.30 -4.46 22.30
CA PHE A 609 -40.62 -5.69 22.79
C PHE A 609 -40.58 -5.74 24.32
N VAL A 610 -40.13 -4.65 25.00
CA VAL A 610 -40.10 -4.57 26.46
C VAL A 610 -41.51 -4.71 27.05
N SER A 611 -42.51 -4.09 26.42
CA SER A 611 -43.90 -4.19 26.81
C SER A 611 -44.46 -5.64 26.71
N ALA A 612 -44.11 -6.33 25.63
CA ALA A 612 -44.46 -7.71 25.39
C ALA A 612 -43.80 -8.66 26.42
N MET A 613 -42.49 -8.44 26.66
CA MET A 613 -41.72 -9.19 27.66
C MET A 613 -42.32 -9.03 29.07
N ASN A 614 -42.68 -7.81 29.49
CA ASN A 614 -43.31 -7.57 30.78
C ASN A 614 -44.66 -8.27 30.92
N ARG A 615 -45.47 -8.35 29.85
CA ARG A 615 -46.72 -9.10 29.83
C ARG A 615 -46.50 -10.60 30.01
N VAL A 616 -45.49 -11.16 29.35
CA VAL A 616 -45.11 -12.57 29.50
C VAL A 616 -44.63 -12.90 30.92
N LEU A 617 -43.81 -12.01 31.51
CA LEU A 617 -43.32 -12.19 32.89
C LEU A 617 -44.43 -12.08 33.95
N LEU A 618 -45.52 -11.35 33.69
CA LEU A 618 -46.66 -11.20 34.56
C LEU A 618 -47.75 -12.28 34.32
N SER A 619 -47.72 -12.95 33.19
CA SER A 619 -48.62 -14.06 32.92
C SER A 619 -48.18 -15.29 33.74
N LYS A 620 -49.00 -15.68 34.71
CA LYS A 620 -48.78 -16.89 35.51
C LYS A 620 -49.14 -18.13 34.70
#